data_2697676cd2237d78c03787fdf7948f58
#
_entry.id   2697676cd2237d78c03787fdf7948f58
#
_cell.length_a   1.000
_cell.length_b   1.000
_cell.length_c   1.000
_cell.angle_alpha   90.00
_cell.angle_beta   90.00
_cell.angle_gamma   90.00
#
_symmetry.space_group_name_H-M   'P 1'
#
loop_
_entity.id
_entity.type
_entity.pdbx_description
1 polymer ?
#
loop_
_entity_poly.entity_id
_entity_poly.type
_entity_poly.pdbx_seq_one_letter_code
_entity_poly.pdbx_strand_id
1 'polypeptide(L)'
;FGSWEYTVLDEAYDQVDYLSLHQYYGNASGDTADFLASSKGMDDFISGVVSICDAVKAKKHGKKQINLSFDEWNVWYHSNEQDKKLEKWVQAPHQLEDVYNFEDALLVGSMLITLLRHADRVKIACMAQLVNVIAPIMTSDTGAWRQTIFYPYMLTSVFGRGTVLNTQVLTPIYLSLIHISEPTRH
;
A
#
# COMPACT_ATOMS: atom_id res chain seq x y z
N PHE A 1 -7.52 -5.63 11.85
CA PHE A 1 -6.78 -6.80 11.34
C PHE A 1 -6.32 -7.70 12.51
N GLY A 2 -5.74 -8.87 12.21
CA GLY A 2 -5.13 -9.75 13.20
C GLY A 2 -5.86 -11.08 13.36
N SER A 3 -7.13 -11.07 13.68
CA SER A 3 -7.90 -12.30 13.91
C SER A 3 -8.13 -13.11 12.62
N TRP A 4 -8.39 -12.42 11.51
CA TRP A 4 -8.59 -13.08 10.21
C TRP A 4 -7.29 -13.74 9.73
N GLU A 5 -6.20 -12.99 9.71
CA GLU A 5 -4.88 -13.47 9.29
C GLU A 5 -4.43 -14.66 10.14
N TYR A 6 -4.61 -14.55 11.45
CA TYR A 6 -4.27 -15.65 12.35
C TYR A 6 -5.09 -16.91 12.05
N THR A 7 -6.43 -16.77 11.92
CA THR A 7 -7.32 -17.92 11.68
C THR A 7 -7.00 -18.60 10.35
N VAL A 8 -6.84 -17.83 9.27
CA VAL A 8 -6.48 -18.38 7.95
C VAL A 8 -5.15 -19.10 8.00
N LEU A 9 -4.13 -18.52 8.63
CA LEU A 9 -2.82 -19.15 8.74
C LEU A 9 -2.84 -20.35 9.68
N ASP A 10 -3.63 -20.34 10.74
CA ASP A 10 -3.73 -21.49 11.63
C ASP A 10 -4.30 -22.72 10.91
N GLU A 11 -5.24 -22.52 9.99
CA GLU A 11 -5.83 -23.60 9.20
C GLU A 11 -4.98 -24.00 7.97
N ALA A 12 -4.40 -23.02 7.27
CA ALA A 12 -3.82 -23.21 5.95
C ALA A 12 -2.28 -23.14 5.90
N TYR A 13 -1.58 -23.07 7.04
CA TYR A 13 -0.14 -22.82 7.10
C TYR A 13 0.68 -23.71 6.17
N ASP A 14 0.34 -25.00 6.07
CA ASP A 14 1.10 -25.97 5.27
C ASP A 14 0.83 -25.83 3.76
N GLN A 15 -0.28 -25.22 3.36
CA GLN A 15 -0.72 -25.06 1.98
C GLN A 15 -0.31 -23.72 1.35
N VAL A 16 0.06 -22.71 2.15
CA VAL A 16 0.32 -21.34 1.65
C VAL A 16 1.76 -20.93 1.87
N ASP A 17 2.32 -20.15 0.96
CA ASP A 17 3.64 -19.55 1.04
C ASP A 17 3.58 -18.04 1.23
N TYR A 18 2.47 -17.42 0.84
CA TYR A 18 2.23 -15.99 0.93
C TYR A 18 0.87 -15.71 1.55
N LEU A 19 0.82 -14.64 2.33
CA LEU A 19 -0.43 -14.03 2.79
C LEU A 19 -0.66 -12.73 2.03
N SER A 20 -1.85 -12.59 1.43
CA SER A 20 -2.25 -11.41 0.68
C SER A 20 -2.67 -10.28 1.62
N LEU A 21 -2.25 -9.05 1.30
CA LEU A 21 -2.61 -7.82 2.01
C LEU A 21 -3.17 -6.79 1.04
N HIS A 22 -4.24 -6.11 1.45
CA HIS A 22 -4.87 -5.03 0.71
C HIS A 22 -5.06 -3.81 1.60
N GLN A 23 -4.72 -2.62 1.10
CA GLN A 23 -5.02 -1.37 1.79
C GLN A 23 -5.03 -0.17 0.84
N TYR A 24 -6.06 0.69 1.00
CA TYR A 24 -6.18 1.95 0.30
C TYR A 24 -6.07 3.13 1.25
N TYR A 25 -5.63 4.27 0.71
CA TYR A 25 -5.36 5.49 1.46
C TYR A 25 -6.08 6.68 0.81
N GLY A 26 -6.50 7.64 1.62
CA GLY A 26 -7.17 8.83 1.12
C GLY A 26 -7.09 10.00 2.10
N ASN A 27 -7.12 11.22 1.57
CA ASN A 27 -7.09 12.45 2.35
C ASN A 27 -8.52 12.96 2.65
N ALA A 28 -9.27 12.22 3.46
CA ALA A 28 -10.64 12.60 3.82
C ALA A 28 -10.71 13.86 4.73
N SER A 29 -9.65 14.11 5.51
CA SER A 29 -9.55 15.27 6.41
C SER A 29 -9.14 16.55 5.71
N GLY A 30 -8.49 16.46 4.54
CA GLY A 30 -7.82 17.57 3.86
C GLY A 30 -6.50 17.99 4.54
N ASP A 31 -6.00 17.22 5.52
CA ASP A 31 -4.73 17.48 6.19
C ASP A 31 -3.59 16.78 5.46
N THR A 32 -2.79 17.54 4.73
CA THR A 32 -1.62 17.06 3.98
C THR A 32 -0.60 16.36 4.87
N ALA A 33 -0.35 16.87 6.08
CA ALA A 33 0.66 16.29 6.97
C ALA A 33 0.24 14.90 7.43
N ASP A 34 -1.03 14.74 7.81
CA ASP A 34 -1.61 13.46 8.21
C ASP A 34 -1.66 12.47 7.04
N PHE A 35 -2.08 12.95 5.88
CA PHE A 35 -2.13 12.14 4.66
C PHE A 35 -0.75 11.61 4.27
N LEU A 36 0.29 12.45 4.25
CA LEU A 36 1.65 12.03 3.91
C LEU A 36 2.25 11.08 4.95
N ALA A 37 1.78 11.13 6.21
CA ALA A 37 2.18 10.19 7.25
C ALA A 37 1.53 8.80 7.12
N SER A 38 0.55 8.61 6.24
CA SER A 38 -0.21 7.35 6.09
C SER A 38 0.68 6.15 5.73
N SER A 39 1.87 6.36 5.16
CA SER A 39 2.86 5.30 4.94
C SER A 39 3.31 4.61 6.24
N LYS A 40 3.22 5.31 7.40
CA LYS A 40 3.44 4.71 8.72
C LYS A 40 2.37 3.66 9.04
N GLY A 41 1.11 3.90 8.67
CA GLY A 41 0.04 2.91 8.81
C GLY A 41 0.31 1.64 7.99
N MET A 42 0.89 1.77 6.80
CA MET A 42 1.35 0.62 6.00
C MET A 42 2.48 -0.15 6.71
N ASP A 43 3.46 0.56 7.26
CA ASP A 43 4.58 -0.01 8.02
C ASP A 43 4.09 -0.84 9.22
N ASP A 44 3.17 -0.27 10.00
CA ASP A 44 2.56 -0.94 11.17
C ASP A 44 1.71 -2.15 10.77
N PHE A 45 0.95 -2.04 9.69
CA PHE A 45 0.16 -3.15 9.15
C PHE A 45 1.05 -4.32 8.73
N ILE A 46 2.10 -4.08 7.94
CA ILE A 46 3.06 -5.10 7.53
C ILE A 46 3.70 -5.74 8.76
N SER A 47 4.21 -4.94 9.69
CA SER A 47 4.88 -5.42 10.91
C SER A 47 3.96 -6.26 11.79
N GLY A 48 2.70 -5.84 11.92
CA GLY A 48 1.67 -6.58 12.65
C GLY A 48 1.38 -7.94 12.03
N VAL A 49 1.19 -8.00 10.71
CA VAL A 49 0.91 -9.26 10.00
C VAL A 49 2.14 -10.19 10.00
N VAL A 50 3.35 -9.64 9.87
CA VAL A 50 4.60 -10.41 10.04
C VAL A 50 4.64 -11.08 11.39
N SER A 51 4.29 -10.36 12.47
CA SER A 51 4.26 -10.91 13.82
C SER A 51 3.25 -12.05 13.96
N ILE A 52 2.10 -11.95 13.30
CA ILE A 52 1.09 -13.02 13.26
C ILE A 52 1.62 -14.25 12.51
N CYS A 53 2.25 -14.07 11.35
CA CYS A 53 2.87 -15.16 10.59
C CYS A 53 3.90 -15.91 11.43
N ASP A 54 4.72 -15.19 12.18
CA ASP A 54 5.77 -15.76 13.02
C ASP A 54 5.18 -16.46 14.27
N ALA A 55 4.10 -15.92 14.85
CA ALA A 55 3.38 -16.56 15.95
C ALA A 55 2.76 -17.90 15.51
N VAL A 56 2.11 -17.94 14.34
CA VAL A 56 1.52 -19.18 13.83
C VAL A 56 2.63 -20.19 13.48
N LYS A 57 3.72 -19.74 12.86
CA LYS A 57 4.90 -20.59 12.60
C LYS A 57 5.41 -21.23 13.90
N ALA A 58 5.54 -20.46 14.97
CA ALA A 58 5.99 -20.96 16.27
C ALA A 58 5.00 -21.96 16.86
N LYS A 59 3.70 -21.65 16.84
CA LYS A 59 2.63 -22.55 17.31
C LYS A 59 2.62 -23.90 16.58
N LYS A 60 2.80 -23.86 15.27
CA LYS A 60 2.84 -25.05 14.40
C LYS A 60 4.17 -25.79 14.43
N HIS A 61 5.18 -25.27 15.14
CA HIS A 61 6.57 -25.76 15.04
C HIS A 61 7.06 -25.84 13.59
N GLY A 62 6.55 -24.95 12.72
CA GLY A 62 6.81 -24.92 11.30
C GLY A 62 8.22 -24.46 10.96
N LYS A 63 8.77 -24.97 9.84
CA LYS A 63 10.10 -24.56 9.37
C LYS A 63 10.05 -23.47 8.31
N LYS A 64 8.98 -23.44 7.49
CA LYS A 64 8.85 -22.44 6.44
C LYS A 64 8.47 -21.08 6.99
N GLN A 65 8.88 -20.03 6.29
CA GLN A 65 8.47 -18.66 6.55
C GLN A 65 7.33 -18.30 5.62
N ILE A 66 6.23 -17.80 6.16
CA ILE A 66 5.17 -17.22 5.36
C ILE A 66 5.60 -15.79 5.03
N ASN A 67 5.67 -15.49 3.74
CA ASN A 67 5.95 -14.15 3.23
C ASN A 67 4.64 -13.40 2.93
N LEU A 68 4.76 -12.13 2.52
CA LEU A 68 3.62 -11.27 2.25
C LEU A 68 3.55 -10.93 0.75
N SER A 69 2.34 -10.97 0.22
CA SER A 69 1.96 -10.40 -1.06
C SER A 69 1.10 -9.16 -0.77
N PHE A 70 1.70 -7.97 -0.86
CA PHE A 70 0.93 -6.73 -0.80
C PHE A 70 0.41 -6.42 -2.21
N ASP A 71 -0.56 -7.19 -2.63
CA ASP A 71 -0.97 -7.28 -4.03
C ASP A 71 -2.12 -6.36 -4.42
N GLU A 72 -2.62 -5.55 -3.47
CA GLU A 72 -3.58 -4.50 -3.75
C GLU A 72 -3.38 -3.31 -2.80
N TRP A 73 -2.87 -2.18 -3.35
CA TRP A 73 -2.68 -0.95 -2.61
C TRP A 73 -2.64 0.25 -3.55
N ASN A 74 -3.17 1.38 -3.11
CA ASN A 74 -3.05 2.67 -3.79
C ASN A 74 -3.61 3.80 -2.91
N VAL A 75 -3.53 5.02 -3.41
CA VAL A 75 -4.39 6.14 -3.04
C VAL A 75 -5.71 6.00 -3.80
N TRP A 76 -6.84 6.12 -3.10
CA TRP A 76 -8.16 6.05 -3.73
C TRP A 76 -9.18 6.85 -2.91
N TYR A 77 -9.57 8.02 -3.40
CA TYR A 77 -10.63 8.84 -2.79
C TYR A 77 -11.16 9.96 -3.71
N HIS A 78 -10.41 10.33 -4.75
CA HIS A 78 -10.74 11.50 -5.58
C HIS A 78 -12.03 11.30 -6.39
N SER A 79 -12.31 10.10 -6.88
CA SER A 79 -13.49 9.81 -7.69
C SER A 79 -14.75 9.49 -6.86
N ASN A 80 -14.65 9.31 -5.54
CA ASN A 80 -15.74 8.81 -4.70
C ASN A 80 -17.06 9.54 -4.86
N GLU A 81 -17.06 10.88 -4.94
CA GLU A 81 -18.28 11.66 -5.08
C GLU A 81 -18.83 11.65 -6.52
N GLN A 82 -17.98 11.44 -7.51
CA GLN A 82 -18.38 11.25 -8.89
C GLN A 82 -19.00 9.88 -9.08
N ASP A 83 -18.36 8.84 -8.54
CA ASP A 83 -18.79 7.46 -8.67
C ASP A 83 -20.17 7.20 -8.07
N LYS A 84 -20.51 7.87 -6.96
CA LYS A 84 -21.86 7.82 -6.36
C LYS A 84 -22.98 8.33 -7.28
N LYS A 85 -22.66 9.13 -8.29
CA LYS A 85 -23.60 9.72 -9.23
C LYS A 85 -23.76 8.93 -10.51
N LEU A 86 -22.95 7.88 -10.69
CA LEU A 86 -23.03 7.04 -11.88
C LEU A 86 -24.36 6.33 -11.96
N GLU A 87 -24.92 6.27 -13.18
CA GLU A 87 -26.12 5.52 -13.45
C GLU A 87 -25.82 4.01 -13.28
N LYS A 88 -26.74 3.30 -12.64
CA LYS A 88 -26.59 1.86 -12.40
C LYS A 88 -26.72 1.07 -13.70
N TRP A 89 -25.93 0.02 -13.83
CA TRP A 89 -26.00 -0.95 -14.93
C TRP A 89 -25.62 -0.39 -16.31
N VAL A 90 -24.95 0.75 -16.36
CA VAL A 90 -24.32 1.26 -17.59
C VAL A 90 -23.12 0.39 -17.94
N GLN A 91 -22.99 0.03 -19.22
CA GLN A 91 -21.85 -0.74 -19.69
C GLN A 91 -20.58 0.12 -19.69
N ALA A 92 -19.52 -0.37 -19.05
CA ALA A 92 -18.20 0.27 -18.98
C ALA A 92 -18.24 1.78 -18.63
N PRO A 93 -18.86 2.17 -17.50
CA PRO A 93 -18.90 3.56 -17.11
C PRO A 93 -17.49 4.04 -16.74
N HIS A 94 -17.25 5.36 -16.85
CA HIS A 94 -16.06 6.00 -16.30
C HIS A 94 -16.15 6.04 -14.77
N GLN A 95 -15.64 5.03 -14.10
CA GLN A 95 -15.68 4.90 -12.64
C GLN A 95 -14.28 4.64 -12.08
N LEU A 96 -14.06 5.05 -10.83
CA LEU A 96 -12.79 4.89 -10.15
C LEU A 96 -11.63 5.55 -10.92
N GLU A 97 -11.94 6.59 -11.68
CA GLU A 97 -10.96 7.34 -12.47
C GLU A 97 -10.41 8.51 -11.65
N ASP A 98 -9.65 8.19 -10.60
CA ASP A 98 -9.01 9.19 -9.76
C ASP A 98 -8.05 10.05 -10.57
N VAL A 99 -8.10 11.38 -10.36
CA VAL A 99 -7.14 12.34 -10.92
C VAL A 99 -6.12 12.68 -9.84
N TYR A 100 -4.93 12.15 -9.99
CA TYR A 100 -3.87 12.25 -9.00
C TYR A 100 -3.09 13.56 -9.09
N ASN A 101 -2.82 14.15 -7.92
CA ASN A 101 -2.01 15.35 -7.75
C ASN A 101 -0.58 15.01 -7.29
N PHE A 102 0.20 16.03 -6.92
CA PHE A 102 1.58 15.83 -6.47
C PHE A 102 1.67 15.24 -5.06
N GLU A 103 0.72 15.55 -4.19
CA GLU A 103 0.61 15.01 -2.84
C GLU A 103 0.45 13.48 -2.87
N ASP A 104 -0.41 12.98 -3.77
CA ASP A 104 -0.59 11.55 -3.99
C ASP A 104 0.73 10.88 -4.44
N ALA A 105 1.48 11.53 -5.31
CA ALA A 105 2.78 11.01 -5.77
C ALA A 105 3.80 10.91 -4.64
N LEU A 106 3.81 11.88 -3.72
CA LEU A 106 4.68 11.85 -2.54
C LEU A 106 4.31 10.70 -1.61
N LEU A 107 3.01 10.50 -1.35
CA LEU A 107 2.55 9.38 -0.53
C LEU A 107 2.85 8.02 -1.19
N VAL A 108 2.58 7.87 -2.48
CA VAL A 108 2.92 6.63 -3.23
C VAL A 108 4.43 6.36 -3.15
N GLY A 109 5.27 7.39 -3.27
CA GLY A 109 6.72 7.27 -3.09
C GLY A 109 7.10 6.77 -1.69
N SER A 110 6.47 7.32 -0.66
CA SER A 110 6.69 6.90 0.74
C SER A 110 6.24 5.46 0.99
N MET A 111 5.09 5.05 0.42
CA MET A 111 4.62 3.67 0.49
C MET A 111 5.57 2.68 -0.20
N LEU A 112 6.12 3.05 -1.36
CA LEU A 112 7.12 2.24 -2.06
C LEU A 112 8.41 2.09 -1.24
N ILE A 113 8.85 3.14 -0.55
CA ILE A 113 9.99 3.07 0.38
C ILE A 113 9.66 2.11 1.53
N THR A 114 8.46 2.17 2.09
CA THR A 114 8.01 1.24 3.14
C THR A 114 8.04 -0.20 2.65
N LEU A 115 7.51 -0.49 1.48
CA LEU A 115 7.53 -1.84 0.88
C LEU A 115 8.97 -2.35 0.67
N LEU A 116 9.89 -1.49 0.21
CA LEU A 116 11.31 -1.83 0.07
C LEU A 116 11.98 -2.12 1.42
N ARG A 117 11.67 -1.36 2.47
CA ARG A 117 12.19 -1.59 3.82
C ARG A 117 11.77 -2.93 4.39
N HIS A 118 10.62 -3.45 3.98
CA HIS A 118 10.10 -4.76 4.35
C HIS A 118 10.40 -5.88 3.32
N ALA A 119 11.36 -5.67 2.42
CA ALA A 119 11.68 -6.62 1.34
C ALA A 119 12.17 -8.01 1.83
N ASP A 120 12.51 -8.12 3.10
CA ASP A 120 12.78 -9.41 3.77
C ASP A 120 11.52 -10.28 3.89
N ARG A 121 10.34 -9.69 4.00
CA ARG A 121 9.05 -10.37 4.16
C ARG A 121 8.05 -10.08 3.03
N VAL A 122 7.97 -8.85 2.53
CA VAL A 122 7.14 -8.48 1.38
C VAL A 122 7.87 -8.86 0.09
N LYS A 123 7.40 -9.91 -0.57
CA LYS A 123 8.04 -10.44 -1.78
C LYS A 123 7.30 -10.05 -3.05
N ILE A 124 6.05 -9.67 -2.93
CA ILE A 124 5.18 -9.24 -4.02
C ILE A 124 4.54 -7.92 -3.59
N ALA A 125 4.55 -6.94 -4.48
CA ALA A 125 3.89 -5.65 -4.27
C ALA A 125 3.29 -5.18 -5.60
N CYS A 126 1.95 -5.15 -5.69
CA CYS A 126 1.24 -4.77 -6.90
C CYS A 126 0.33 -3.58 -6.62
N MET A 127 0.56 -2.47 -7.33
CA MET A 127 -0.34 -1.32 -7.27
C MET A 127 -1.67 -1.66 -7.98
N ALA A 128 -2.77 -1.32 -7.38
CA ALA A 128 -4.10 -1.43 -7.97
C ALA A 128 -4.56 -0.04 -8.45
N GLN A 129 -4.78 0.17 -9.76
CA GLN A 129 -4.55 -0.73 -10.86
C GLN A 129 -3.56 -0.09 -11.86
N LEU A 130 -3.45 -0.60 -13.08
CA LEU A 130 -2.43 -0.11 -14.02
C LEU A 130 -2.96 0.97 -14.97
N VAL A 131 -4.18 0.77 -15.50
CA VAL A 131 -4.76 1.64 -16.55
C VAL A 131 -6.18 2.03 -16.20
N ASN A 132 -6.48 3.32 -16.31
CA ASN A 132 -7.77 4.00 -16.12
C ASN A 132 -8.34 3.93 -14.70
N VAL A 133 -8.54 2.76 -14.13
CA VAL A 133 -9.15 2.55 -12.82
C VAL A 133 -8.11 2.75 -11.72
N ILE A 134 -8.26 3.81 -10.92
CA ILE A 134 -7.30 4.23 -9.87
C ILE A 134 -5.83 4.06 -10.32
N ALA A 135 -5.51 4.55 -11.50
CA ALA A 135 -4.34 4.08 -12.25
C ALA A 135 -3.27 5.16 -12.50
N PRO A 136 -2.00 4.76 -12.55
CA PRO A 136 -0.91 5.66 -12.95
C PRO A 136 -0.95 6.04 -14.44
N ILE A 137 -1.68 5.29 -15.27
CA ILE A 137 -1.80 5.53 -16.72
C ILE A 137 -3.28 5.70 -17.07
N MET A 138 -3.58 6.78 -17.78
CA MET A 138 -4.92 7.04 -18.33
C MET A 138 -4.89 6.94 -19.84
N THR A 139 -6.01 6.52 -20.43
CA THR A 139 -6.18 6.44 -21.88
C THR A 139 -7.47 7.12 -22.33
N SER A 140 -7.48 7.54 -23.57
CA SER A 140 -8.65 8.01 -24.30
C SER A 140 -8.64 7.42 -25.71
N ASP A 141 -9.66 7.71 -26.50
CA ASP A 141 -9.71 7.28 -27.91
C ASP A 141 -8.55 7.81 -28.76
N THR A 142 -7.90 8.88 -28.33
CA THR A 142 -6.85 9.56 -29.08
C THR A 142 -5.46 9.45 -28.49
N GLY A 143 -5.30 8.87 -27.30
CA GLY A 143 -3.98 8.78 -26.67
C GLY A 143 -3.96 8.20 -25.27
N ALA A 144 -2.76 8.21 -24.71
CA ALA A 144 -2.50 7.81 -23.33
C ALA A 144 -1.57 8.82 -22.66
N TRP A 145 -1.75 9.00 -21.34
CA TRP A 145 -0.88 9.87 -20.53
C TRP A 145 -0.59 9.26 -19.17
N ARG A 146 0.48 9.74 -18.53
CA ARG A 146 0.93 9.31 -17.22
C ARG A 146 0.43 10.30 -16.16
N GLN A 147 -0.12 9.78 -15.09
CA GLN A 147 -0.46 10.56 -13.92
C GLN A 147 0.75 10.74 -13.00
N THR A 148 0.63 11.59 -12.00
CA THR A 148 1.73 11.90 -11.05
C THR A 148 2.27 10.67 -10.34
N ILE A 149 1.40 9.74 -9.93
CA ILE A 149 1.78 8.50 -9.23
C ILE A 149 2.56 7.51 -10.10
N PHE A 150 2.57 7.69 -11.43
CA PHE A 150 3.39 6.88 -12.35
C PHE A 150 4.88 7.00 -12.04
N TYR A 151 5.35 8.21 -11.74
CA TYR A 151 6.77 8.50 -11.65
C TYR A 151 7.46 7.83 -10.46
N PRO A 152 6.97 7.91 -9.21
CA PRO A 152 7.58 7.16 -8.10
C PRO A 152 7.57 5.66 -8.32
N TYR A 153 6.50 5.11 -8.92
CA TYR A 153 6.44 3.69 -9.24
C TYR A 153 7.48 3.30 -10.30
N MET A 154 7.58 4.07 -11.38
CA MET A 154 8.58 3.85 -12.44
C MET A 154 10.01 3.92 -11.88
N LEU A 155 10.33 4.94 -11.07
CA LEU A 155 11.65 5.10 -10.45
C LEU A 155 11.99 3.90 -9.58
N THR A 156 11.05 3.46 -8.74
CA THR A 156 11.24 2.28 -7.89
C THR A 156 11.41 1.00 -8.72
N SER A 157 10.61 0.81 -9.76
CA SER A 157 10.71 -0.35 -10.65
C SER A 157 12.05 -0.43 -11.39
N VAL A 158 12.61 0.70 -11.77
CA VAL A 158 13.89 0.77 -12.51
C VAL A 158 15.08 0.69 -11.56
N PHE A 159 15.07 1.44 -10.46
CA PHE A 159 16.23 1.64 -9.58
C PHE A 159 16.14 0.89 -8.24
N GLY A 160 14.95 0.50 -7.78
CA GLY A 160 14.72 -0.22 -6.53
C GLY A 160 15.06 -1.70 -6.59
N ARG A 161 16.16 -2.06 -7.27
CA ARG A 161 16.61 -3.45 -7.46
C ARG A 161 17.96 -3.68 -6.77
N GLY A 162 18.18 -4.91 -6.32
CA GLY A 162 19.42 -5.30 -5.67
C GLY A 162 19.27 -5.46 -4.16
N THR A 163 20.26 -5.01 -3.40
CA THR A 163 20.29 -5.15 -1.94
C THR A 163 19.64 -3.95 -1.27
N VAL A 164 18.67 -4.20 -0.41
CA VAL A 164 18.07 -3.16 0.43
C VAL A 164 19.04 -2.82 1.56
N LEU A 165 19.36 -1.53 1.69
CA LEU A 165 20.25 -1.04 2.73
C LEU A 165 19.45 -0.66 3.98
N ASN A 166 20.01 -0.92 5.15
CA ASN A 166 19.48 -0.40 6.40
C ASN A 166 19.88 1.08 6.55
N THR A 167 19.01 1.94 6.08
CA THR A 167 19.23 3.38 6.07
C THR A 167 18.73 4.03 7.36
N GLN A 168 19.53 4.95 7.92
CA GLN A 168 19.12 5.84 9.00
C GLN A 168 19.01 7.26 8.44
N VAL A 169 17.87 7.90 8.70
CA VAL A 169 17.60 9.26 8.23
C VAL A 169 17.37 10.15 9.45
N LEU A 170 18.20 11.20 9.58
CA LEU A 170 18.05 12.23 10.60
C LEU A 170 17.44 13.47 9.95
N THR A 171 16.19 13.74 10.25
CA THR A 171 15.48 14.92 9.73
C THR A 171 14.65 15.57 10.83
N PRO A 172 14.26 16.85 10.69
CA PRO A 172 13.18 17.39 11.50
C PRO A 172 11.93 16.52 11.40
N ILE A 173 11.24 16.37 12.51
CA ILE A 173 9.98 15.63 12.60
C ILE A 173 8.81 16.59 12.70
N TYR A 174 7.64 16.16 12.26
CA TYR A 174 6.37 16.82 12.53
C TYR A 174 5.40 15.81 13.16
N LEU A 175 4.41 16.31 13.89
CA LEU A 175 3.34 15.49 14.46
C LEU A 175 2.15 15.48 13.51
N SER A 176 1.70 14.30 13.14
CA SER A 176 0.41 14.07 12.47
C SER A 176 -0.60 13.45 13.44
N LEU A 177 -1.86 13.43 13.07
CA LEU A 177 -2.91 12.81 13.88
C LEU A 177 -2.65 11.31 14.12
N ILE A 178 -1.99 10.64 13.19
CA ILE A 178 -1.58 9.22 13.33
C ILE A 178 -0.59 9.04 14.49
N HIS A 179 0.23 10.05 14.81
CA HIS A 179 1.26 9.97 15.85
C HIS A 179 0.80 10.45 17.22
N ILE A 180 -0.39 11.05 17.35
CA ILE A 180 -0.90 11.58 18.63
C ILE A 180 -1.29 10.43 19.59
N SER A 181 -1.60 9.26 19.09
CA SER A 181 -2.03 8.10 19.87
C SER A 181 -0.92 7.09 20.21
N GLU A 182 0.31 7.30 19.75
CA GLU A 182 1.42 6.36 19.95
C GLU A 182 2.61 7.03 20.68
N PRO A 183 3.18 6.38 21.72
CA PRO A 183 4.43 6.85 22.30
C PRO A 183 5.56 6.67 21.27
N THR A 184 6.28 7.76 21.01
CA THR A 184 7.49 7.77 20.18
C THR A 184 8.46 6.67 20.63
N ARG A 185 8.64 5.65 19.80
CA ARG A 185 9.77 4.72 19.95
C ARG A 185 11.00 5.39 19.35
N HIS A 186 11.94 5.69 20.24
CA HIS A 186 13.31 6.12 19.91
C HIS A 186 14.10 4.97 19.30
#